data_be09ced96f73e29867d9f9d9b50f8bcc
#
_entry.id   be09ced96f73e29867d9f9d9b50f8bcc
#
_cell.length_a   1.000
_cell.length_b   1.000
_cell.length_c   1.000
_cell.angle_alpha   90.00
_cell.angle_beta   90.00
_cell.angle_gamma   90.00
#
_symmetry.space_group_name_H-M   'P 1'
#
loop_
_entity.id
_entity.type
_entity.pdbx_description
1 polymer ?
#
loop_
_entity_poly.entity_id
_entity_poly.type
_entity_poly.pdbx_seq_one_letter_code
_entity_poly.pdbx_strand_id
1 'polypeptide(L)'
;MRVHLIKRQTIEQFVVIHARSGTPLRDWLGKIRYADWESPTDIKDTFNSADLIGNGSNRVVFNVGGNNYRLICKYAFGATQIHLFVCWIGTHAEYDKLCSLRWTIYGKRLLGLWQD
;
A
#
# COMPACT_ATOMS: atom_id res chain seq x y z
N MET A 1 2.05 10.60 -14.94
CA MET A 1 0.70 10.86 -14.46
C MET A 1 0.70 11.02 -12.95
N ARG A 2 -0.15 11.90 -12.47
CA ARG A 2 -0.28 12.13 -11.03
C ARG A 2 -1.11 11.03 -10.39
N VAL A 3 -0.98 10.92 -9.06
CA VAL A 3 -1.64 9.87 -8.30
C VAL A 3 -2.85 10.42 -7.56
N HIS A 4 -3.98 9.75 -7.72
CA HIS A 4 -5.21 10.03 -6.97
C HIS A 4 -5.35 8.95 -5.90
N LEU A 5 -5.18 9.34 -4.64
CA LEU A 5 -5.27 8.43 -3.50
C LEU A 5 -6.73 8.28 -3.07
N ILE A 6 -7.19 7.04 -2.97
CA ILE A 6 -8.56 6.71 -2.59
C ILE A 6 -8.53 5.95 -1.26
N LYS A 7 -9.49 6.25 -0.40
CA LYS A 7 -9.60 5.72 0.98
C LYS A 7 -8.50 6.22 1.91
N ARG A 8 -8.14 7.48 1.76
CA ARG A 8 -7.16 8.12 2.64
C ARG A 8 -7.56 8.04 4.12
N GLN A 9 -8.86 8.03 4.40
CA GLN A 9 -9.37 7.94 5.77
C GLN A 9 -8.91 6.67 6.48
N THR A 10 -8.64 5.59 5.77
CA THR A 10 -8.09 4.37 6.36
C THR A 10 -6.74 4.65 7.03
N ILE A 11 -5.91 5.46 6.37
CA ILE A 11 -4.62 5.87 6.91
C ILE A 11 -4.83 6.78 8.13
N GLU A 12 -5.73 7.74 8.03
CA GLU A 12 -6.02 8.68 9.10
C GLU A 12 -6.53 7.98 10.35
N GLN A 13 -7.40 7.00 10.17
CA GLN A 13 -7.92 6.19 11.28
C GLN A 13 -6.82 5.36 11.94
N PHE A 14 -5.90 4.83 11.14
CA PHE A 14 -4.78 4.07 11.67
C PHE A 14 -3.87 4.93 12.56
N VAL A 15 -3.60 6.16 12.13
CA VAL A 15 -2.77 7.09 12.90
C VAL A 15 -3.38 7.41 14.27
N VAL A 16 -4.71 7.47 14.35
CA VAL A 16 -5.38 7.71 15.63
C VAL A 16 -5.06 6.61 16.64
N ILE A 17 -5.02 5.37 16.18
CA ILE A 17 -4.75 4.20 17.04
C ILE A 17 -3.24 4.02 17.25
N HIS A 18 -2.44 4.27 16.21
CA HIS A 18 -1.00 4.09 16.21
C HIS A 18 -0.31 5.44 15.99
N ALA A 19 -0.26 6.26 17.02
CA ALA A 19 0.22 7.64 16.92
C ALA A 19 1.64 7.75 16.36
N ARG A 20 2.50 6.77 16.64
CA ARG A 20 3.89 6.77 16.15
C ARG A 20 3.98 6.63 14.64
N SER A 21 2.91 6.15 14.00
CA SER A 21 2.87 6.02 12.54
C SER A 21 2.62 7.36 11.84
N GLY A 22 2.26 8.41 12.59
CA GLY A 22 1.86 9.68 12.01
C GLY A 22 2.92 10.32 11.14
N THR A 23 4.14 10.45 11.64
CA THR A 23 5.24 11.08 10.89
C THR A 23 5.61 10.27 9.64
N PRO A 24 5.89 8.96 9.74
CA PRO A 24 6.23 8.20 8.53
C PRO A 24 5.08 8.13 7.51
N LEU A 25 3.84 8.11 7.94
CA LEU A 25 2.71 8.13 7.02
C LEU A 25 2.54 9.49 6.37
N ARG A 26 2.82 10.57 7.09
CA ARG A 26 2.82 11.91 6.51
C ARG A 26 3.88 12.03 5.42
N ASP A 27 5.06 11.47 5.65
CA ASP A 27 6.13 11.44 4.66
C ASP A 27 5.70 10.63 3.42
N TRP A 28 5.06 9.49 3.63
CA TRP A 28 4.54 8.67 2.54
C TRP A 28 3.50 9.45 1.72
N LEU A 29 2.56 10.10 2.40
CA LEU A 29 1.55 10.93 1.73
C LEU A 29 2.18 12.07 0.95
N GLY A 30 3.25 12.67 1.48
CA GLY A 30 3.98 13.72 0.79
C GLY A 30 4.59 13.22 -0.52
N LYS A 31 5.18 12.04 -0.51
CA LYS A 31 5.74 11.43 -1.72
C LYS A 31 4.65 11.11 -2.73
N ILE A 32 3.52 10.60 -2.29
CA ILE A 32 2.38 10.32 -3.17
C ILE A 32 1.88 11.61 -3.83
N ARG A 33 1.81 12.68 -3.07
CA ARG A 33 1.32 13.97 -3.57
C ARG A 33 2.12 14.47 -4.77
N TYR A 34 3.42 14.25 -4.78
CA TYR A 34 4.31 14.73 -5.84
C TYR A 34 4.76 13.63 -6.81
N ALA A 35 4.25 12.42 -6.63
CA ALA A 35 4.60 11.31 -7.51
C ALA A 35 4.08 11.54 -8.93
N ASP A 36 4.89 11.12 -9.89
CA ASP A 36 4.55 11.19 -11.31
C ASP A 36 4.99 9.88 -11.95
N TRP A 37 4.05 8.98 -12.19
CA TRP A 37 4.31 7.62 -12.65
C TRP A 37 3.70 7.37 -14.01
N GLU A 38 4.44 6.67 -14.88
CA GLU A 38 3.96 6.21 -16.17
C GLU A 38 3.76 4.71 -16.22
N SER A 39 4.42 3.98 -15.33
CA SER A 39 4.34 2.53 -15.27
C SER A 39 4.49 2.06 -13.83
N PRO A 40 4.09 0.78 -13.53
CA PRO A 40 4.23 0.26 -12.18
C PRO A 40 5.67 0.28 -11.64
N THR A 41 6.67 0.13 -12.50
CA THR A 41 8.06 0.17 -12.05
C THR A 41 8.45 1.53 -11.48
N ASP A 42 7.78 2.60 -11.89
CA ASP A 42 8.04 3.94 -11.35
C ASP A 42 7.69 4.03 -9.87
N ILE A 43 6.79 3.18 -9.40
CA ILE A 43 6.45 3.12 -7.98
C ILE A 43 7.70 2.78 -7.15
N LYS A 44 8.51 1.85 -7.65
CA LYS A 44 9.75 1.47 -6.97
C LYS A 44 10.81 2.57 -7.02
N ASP A 45 10.78 3.40 -8.02
CA ASP A 45 11.70 4.53 -8.09
C ASP A 45 11.40 5.57 -7.01
N THR A 46 10.12 5.74 -6.69
CA THR A 46 9.70 6.65 -5.62
C THR A 46 9.88 6.01 -4.25
N PHE A 47 9.57 4.72 -4.13
CA PHE A 47 9.63 3.97 -2.88
C PHE A 47 10.49 2.74 -3.06
N ASN A 48 11.77 2.82 -2.71
CA ASN A 48 12.75 1.75 -2.96
C ASN A 48 12.32 0.39 -2.41
N SER A 49 11.66 0.38 -1.26
CA SER A 49 11.25 -0.84 -0.59
C SER A 49 9.86 -1.32 -0.99
N ALA A 50 9.22 -0.66 -1.95
CA ALA A 50 7.91 -1.10 -2.42
C ALA A 50 8.02 -2.47 -3.09
N ASP A 51 7.08 -3.34 -2.76
CA ASP A 51 7.04 -4.69 -3.31
C ASP A 51 5.82 -4.82 -4.21
N LEU A 52 6.06 -4.91 -5.51
CA LEU A 52 5.00 -5.12 -6.48
C LEU A 52 4.63 -6.59 -6.50
N ILE A 53 3.38 -6.89 -6.14
CA ILE A 53 2.90 -8.26 -6.15
C ILE A 53 2.61 -8.65 -7.59
N GLY A 54 3.27 -9.72 -8.06
CA GLY A 54 3.21 -10.13 -9.45
C GLY A 54 1.91 -10.78 -9.88
N ASN A 55 1.93 -11.39 -11.04
CA ASN A 55 0.83 -12.16 -11.62
C ASN A 55 -0.42 -11.34 -11.89
N GLY A 56 -0.24 -10.07 -12.27
CA GLY A 56 -1.36 -9.21 -12.65
C GLY A 56 -2.28 -8.81 -11.51
N SER A 57 -1.82 -8.94 -10.26
CA SER A 57 -2.64 -8.59 -9.11
C SER A 57 -2.90 -7.09 -8.96
N ASN A 58 -2.04 -6.25 -9.55
CA ASN A 58 -2.11 -4.80 -9.44
C ASN A 58 -2.03 -4.32 -7.98
N ARG A 59 -1.27 -5.04 -7.16
CA ARG A 59 -1.09 -4.74 -5.74
C ARG A 59 0.34 -4.35 -5.46
N VAL A 60 0.51 -3.46 -4.51
CA VAL A 60 1.83 -3.05 -4.04
C VAL A 60 1.81 -2.98 -2.53
N VAL A 61 2.88 -3.45 -1.91
CA VAL A 61 3.09 -3.35 -0.47
C VAL A 61 4.17 -2.31 -0.21
N PHE A 62 3.83 -1.30 0.58
CA PHE A 62 4.78 -0.27 0.99
C PHE A 62 5.25 -0.53 2.41
N ASN A 63 6.55 -0.41 2.63
CA ASN A 63 7.12 -0.35 3.97
C ASN A 63 7.05 1.11 4.42
N VAL A 64 6.49 1.34 5.58
CA VAL A 64 6.36 2.69 6.12
C VAL A 64 7.02 2.71 7.50
N GLY A 65 7.80 3.76 7.77
CA GLY A 65 8.53 3.84 9.02
C GLY A 65 9.57 2.73 9.17
N GLY A 66 10.39 2.53 8.13
CA GLY A 66 11.32 1.41 8.08
C GLY A 66 10.57 0.08 8.03
N ASN A 67 10.76 -0.75 9.05
CA ASN A 67 10.08 -2.05 9.13
C ASN A 67 8.86 -2.04 10.04
N ASN A 68 8.42 -0.88 10.50
CA ASN A 68 7.38 -0.83 11.54
C ASN A 68 5.98 -1.08 10.99
N TYR A 69 5.67 -0.57 9.81
CA TYR A 69 4.32 -0.62 9.27
C TYR A 69 4.31 -1.11 7.83
N ARG A 70 3.17 -1.68 7.42
CA ARG A 70 2.93 -2.13 6.05
C ARG A 70 1.63 -1.55 5.55
N LEU A 71 1.64 -1.11 4.29
CA LEU A 71 0.47 -0.53 3.62
C LEU A 71 0.29 -1.25 2.30
N ILE A 72 -0.87 -1.86 2.10
CA ILE A 72 -1.19 -2.57 0.86
C ILE A 72 -2.13 -1.70 0.06
N CYS A 73 -1.77 -1.44 -1.19
CA CYS A 73 -2.59 -0.66 -2.10
C CYS A 73 -2.83 -1.42 -3.40
N LYS A 74 -3.93 -1.09 -4.02
CA LYS A 74 -4.24 -1.51 -5.39
C LYS A 74 -4.04 -0.33 -6.30
N TYR A 75 -3.39 -0.51 -7.43
CA TYR A 75 -3.20 0.56 -8.38
C TYR A 75 -3.92 0.28 -9.70
N ALA A 76 -4.37 1.35 -10.33
CA ALA A 76 -4.98 1.30 -11.66
C ALA A 76 -4.48 2.49 -12.46
N PHE A 77 -3.78 2.22 -13.55
CA PHE A 77 -3.28 3.26 -14.45
C PHE A 77 -4.37 3.67 -15.43
N GLY A 78 -4.97 4.84 -15.18
CA GLY A 78 -5.99 5.40 -16.04
C GLY A 78 -5.39 6.19 -17.20
N ALA A 79 -6.25 6.85 -17.95
CA ALA A 79 -5.82 7.61 -19.12
C ALA A 79 -5.06 8.90 -18.73
N THR A 80 -5.46 9.55 -17.65
CA THR A 80 -4.91 10.84 -17.24
C THR A 80 -4.32 10.85 -15.84
N GLN A 81 -4.64 9.85 -15.03
CA GLN A 81 -4.14 9.76 -13.67
C GLN A 81 -4.11 8.31 -13.21
N ILE A 82 -3.40 8.09 -12.11
CA ILE A 82 -3.30 6.77 -11.50
C ILE A 82 -4.18 6.76 -10.27
N HIS A 83 -5.01 5.74 -10.14
CA HIS A 83 -5.82 5.52 -8.96
C HIS A 83 -5.07 4.59 -8.02
N LEU A 84 -4.87 5.02 -6.78
CA LEU A 84 -4.20 4.21 -5.76
C LEU A 84 -5.18 4.02 -4.60
N PHE A 85 -5.66 2.79 -4.44
CA PHE A 85 -6.59 2.43 -3.38
C PHE A 85 -5.85 1.89 -2.17
N VAL A 86 -6.15 2.43 -1.00
CA VAL A 86 -5.65 1.85 0.25
C VAL A 86 -6.52 0.64 0.60
N CYS A 87 -5.93 -0.55 0.55
CA CYS A 87 -6.65 -1.79 0.83
C CYS A 87 -6.49 -2.23 2.27
N TRP A 88 -5.30 -2.05 2.84
CA TRP A 88 -4.99 -2.54 4.17
C TRP A 88 -3.79 -1.79 4.75
N ILE A 89 -3.81 -1.55 6.04
CA ILE A 89 -2.67 -0.96 6.76
C ILE A 89 -2.56 -1.65 8.13
N GLY A 90 -1.34 -1.93 8.54
CA GLY A 90 -1.10 -2.56 9.83
C GLY A 90 0.36 -2.49 10.24
N THR A 91 0.66 -3.06 11.39
CA THR A 91 2.03 -3.20 11.86
C THR A 91 2.73 -4.31 11.10
N HIS A 92 4.07 -4.33 11.20
CA HIS A 92 4.86 -5.41 10.62
C HIS A 92 4.40 -6.78 11.13
N ALA A 93 4.15 -6.89 12.43
CA ALA A 93 3.69 -8.15 13.02
C ALA A 93 2.34 -8.58 12.46
N GLU A 94 1.42 -7.64 12.30
CA GLU A 94 0.11 -7.92 11.71
C GLU A 94 0.22 -8.35 10.26
N TYR A 95 1.14 -7.74 9.52
CA TYR A 95 1.39 -8.11 8.13
C TYR A 95 1.95 -9.54 8.04
N ASP A 96 2.90 -9.88 8.91
CA ASP A 96 3.46 -11.23 8.95
C ASP A 96 2.38 -12.26 9.25
N LYS A 97 1.48 -11.93 10.14
CA LYS A 97 0.36 -12.80 10.48
C LYS A 97 -0.58 -12.98 9.29
N LEU A 98 -0.85 -11.91 8.57
CA LEU A 98 -1.67 -11.95 7.37
C LEU A 98 -1.04 -12.86 6.31
N CYS A 99 0.26 -12.75 6.11
CA CYS A 99 0.99 -13.59 5.15
C CYS A 99 0.98 -15.06 5.58
N SER A 100 1.12 -15.35 6.86
CA SER A 100 1.04 -16.71 7.39
C SER A 100 -0.33 -17.33 7.14
N LEU A 101 -1.38 -16.57 7.37
CA LEU A 101 -2.74 -17.03 7.11
C LEU A 101 -2.95 -17.32 5.62
N ARG A 102 -2.35 -16.49 4.78
CA ARG A 102 -2.41 -16.69 3.34
C ARG A 102 -1.87 -18.05 2.92
N TRP A 103 -0.75 -18.48 3.51
CA TRP A 103 -0.16 -19.78 3.22
C TRP A 103 -0.93 -20.92 3.86
N THR A 104 -1.46 -20.70 5.06
CA THR A 104 -2.07 -21.75 5.87
C THR A 104 -3.48 -22.07 5.41
N ILE A 105 -4.25 -21.05 5.03
CA ILE A 105 -5.65 -21.23 4.73
C ILE A 105 -5.86 -21.44 3.24
N TYR A 106 -5.55 -20.50 2.40
CA TYR A 106 -5.57 -20.56 0.94
C TYR A 106 -5.29 -19.19 0.39
N GLY A 107 -4.34 -19.09 -0.51
CA GLY A 107 -4.03 -17.85 -1.19
C GLY A 107 -5.25 -17.20 -1.81
N LYS A 108 -6.10 -18.02 -2.40
CA LYS A 108 -7.33 -17.57 -3.05
C LYS A 108 -8.25 -16.76 -2.13
N ARG A 109 -8.40 -17.24 -0.91
CA ARG A 109 -9.31 -16.63 0.04
C ARG A 109 -8.80 -15.29 0.53
N LEU A 110 -7.51 -15.20 0.73
CA LEU A 110 -6.89 -13.95 1.15
C LEU A 110 -6.82 -12.93 0.03
N LEU A 111 -6.83 -13.37 -1.22
CA LEU A 111 -6.93 -12.46 -2.34
C LEU A 111 -8.17 -11.58 -2.24
N GLY A 112 -9.23 -12.09 -1.64
CA GLY A 112 -10.43 -11.31 -1.41
C GLY A 112 -10.19 -10.07 -0.56
N LEU A 113 -9.28 -10.12 0.40
CA LEU A 113 -8.91 -8.98 1.22
C LEU A 113 -8.21 -7.89 0.39
N TRP A 114 -7.59 -8.28 -0.69
CA TRP A 114 -6.79 -7.40 -1.53
C TRP A 114 -7.52 -6.90 -2.75
N GLN A 115 -8.73 -7.35 -2.95
CA GLN A 115 -9.51 -7.04 -4.16
C GLN A 115 -10.52 -5.90 -4.01
N ASP A 116 -10.55 -5.26 -2.92
CA ASP A 116 -11.54 -4.19 -2.68
C ASP A 116 -11.44 -3.00 -3.62
#